data_897c274e9aed378a6b7fea008f4e79e0
#
_entry.id   897c274e9aed378a6b7fea008f4e79e0
#
_cell.length_a   1.000
_cell.length_b   1.000
_cell.length_c   1.000
_cell.angle_alpha   90.00
_cell.angle_beta   90.00
_cell.angle_gamma   90.00
#
_symmetry.space_group_name_H-M   'P 1'
#
loop_
_entity.id
_entity.type
_entity.pdbx_description
1 polymer ?
#
loop_
_entity_poly.entity_id
_entity_poly.type
_entity_poly.pdbx_seq_one_letter_code
_entity_poly.pdbx_strand_id
1 'polypeptide(L)'
;MTRTQGDAVPPEESFSLDHFIGLYEAKDDPWDNATKWNDQRKYAVAMASLPRVRYRRCYEPGCAVGMLSVMLAERCDEVLAVDCVDEAVVQARAATAGLANVRVERALLPAELPDGTFDLVVIGDLLYYLSDDDLRLMLDGTLARLEAGGDLLAVHFRDRQNPGNYDGFNVHARLAAHPGLQPVIRHEDEWFVLDVFRKIG
;
A
#
# COMPACT_ATOMS: atom_id res chain seq x y z
N MET A 1 5.85 9.07 -30.97
CA MET A 1 4.68 9.37 -30.12
C MET A 1 5.15 9.21 -28.70
N THR A 2 5.26 10.29 -27.95
CA THR A 2 5.56 10.26 -26.51
C THR A 2 4.31 9.75 -25.81
N ARG A 3 4.39 8.57 -25.16
CA ARG A 3 3.32 8.10 -24.27
C ARG A 3 3.11 9.12 -23.16
N THR A 4 1.88 9.52 -22.92
CA THR A 4 1.53 10.37 -21.78
C THR A 4 1.34 9.47 -20.53
N GLN A 5 1.45 10.06 -19.35
CA GLN A 5 1.37 9.32 -18.07
C GLN A 5 0.04 8.54 -17.89
N GLY A 6 -0.99 8.82 -18.70
CA GLY A 6 -2.27 8.08 -18.71
C GLY A 6 -2.32 6.86 -19.64
N ASP A 7 -1.30 6.66 -20.48
CA ASP A 7 -1.29 5.61 -21.52
C ASP A 7 -0.45 4.38 -21.13
N ALA A 8 0.15 4.37 -19.95
CA ALA A 8 0.93 3.24 -19.45
C ALA A 8 -0.02 2.07 -19.10
N VAL A 9 0.42 0.86 -19.42
CA VAL A 9 -0.32 -0.37 -19.14
C VAL A 9 0.34 -1.13 -17.98
N PRO A 10 -0.43 -1.88 -17.18
CA PRO A 10 0.14 -2.72 -16.13
C PRO A 10 1.08 -3.78 -16.72
N PRO A 11 1.94 -4.40 -15.90
CA PRO A 11 2.75 -5.54 -16.33
C PRO A 11 1.85 -6.68 -16.80
N GLU A 12 2.30 -7.46 -17.79
CA GLU A 12 1.55 -8.63 -18.30
C GLU A 12 1.35 -9.68 -17.21
N GLU A 13 2.38 -9.89 -16.37
CA GLU A 13 2.35 -10.73 -15.18
C GLU A 13 2.79 -9.90 -13.97
N SER A 14 2.24 -10.21 -12.80
CA SER A 14 2.69 -9.58 -11.55
C SER A 14 4.16 -9.90 -11.29
N PHE A 15 4.86 -8.97 -10.64
CA PHE A 15 6.23 -9.21 -10.22
C PHE A 15 6.28 -10.43 -9.29
N SER A 16 7.21 -11.35 -9.59
CA SER A 16 7.29 -12.63 -8.87
C SER A 16 7.85 -12.47 -7.45
N LEU A 17 7.56 -13.45 -6.58
CA LEU A 17 8.19 -13.53 -5.27
C LEU A 17 9.72 -13.55 -5.36
N ASP A 18 10.30 -14.29 -6.32
CA ASP A 18 11.75 -14.38 -6.52
C ASP A 18 12.37 -13.01 -6.87
N HIS A 19 11.63 -12.15 -7.59
CA HIS A 19 12.07 -10.77 -7.85
C HIS A 19 12.26 -10.01 -6.53
N PHE A 20 11.28 -10.07 -5.63
CA PHE A 20 11.36 -9.37 -4.34
C PHE A 20 12.40 -9.98 -3.42
N ILE A 21 12.52 -11.31 -3.35
CA ILE A 21 13.58 -12.00 -2.61
C ILE A 21 14.95 -11.48 -3.06
N GLY A 22 15.20 -11.43 -4.37
CA GLY A 22 16.47 -10.93 -4.91
C GLY A 22 16.79 -9.48 -4.52
N LEU A 23 15.77 -8.62 -4.35
CA LEU A 23 15.98 -7.26 -3.86
C LEU A 23 16.44 -7.25 -2.39
N TYR A 24 15.83 -8.06 -1.52
CA TYR A 24 16.20 -8.15 -0.10
C TYR A 24 17.53 -8.89 0.12
N GLU A 25 17.90 -9.86 -0.74
CA GLU A 25 19.24 -10.46 -0.72
C GLU A 25 20.34 -9.44 -1.07
N ALA A 26 20.03 -8.47 -1.92
CA ALA A 26 20.98 -7.43 -2.31
C ALA A 26 21.10 -6.30 -1.26
N LYS A 27 20.02 -6.02 -0.51
CA LYS A 27 19.96 -4.92 0.45
C LYS A 27 18.83 -5.12 1.46
N ASP A 28 19.10 -4.90 2.75
CA ASP A 28 18.14 -5.06 3.83
C ASP A 28 16.88 -4.19 3.69
N ASP A 29 17.03 -2.95 3.25
CA ASP A 29 15.95 -2.02 2.89
C ASP A 29 16.12 -1.60 1.42
N PRO A 30 15.56 -2.36 0.46
CA PRO A 30 15.80 -2.15 -0.97
C PRO A 30 15.45 -0.75 -1.47
N TRP A 31 14.46 -0.12 -0.87
CA TRP A 31 13.97 1.20 -1.27
C TRP A 31 14.46 2.35 -0.39
N ASP A 32 15.25 2.07 0.67
CA ASP A 32 15.67 3.05 1.67
C ASP A 32 14.49 3.70 2.44
N ASN A 33 13.41 2.97 2.64
CA ASN A 33 12.18 3.46 3.26
C ASN A 33 12.42 4.08 4.65
N ALA A 34 13.38 3.53 5.40
CA ALA A 34 13.72 4.02 6.74
C ALA A 34 14.47 5.35 6.73
N THR A 35 15.18 5.70 5.65
CA THR A 35 16.12 6.82 5.64
C THR A 35 15.83 7.89 4.60
N LYS A 36 15.14 7.55 3.53
CA LYS A 36 14.88 8.44 2.41
C LYS A 36 13.84 9.50 2.76
N TRP A 37 14.23 10.77 2.65
CA TRP A 37 13.35 11.89 2.99
C TRP A 37 12.00 11.85 2.30
N ASN A 38 11.97 11.51 1.00
CA ASN A 38 10.70 11.48 0.25
C ASN A 38 9.74 10.42 0.77
N ASP A 39 10.24 9.28 1.26
CA ASP A 39 9.41 8.23 1.85
C ASP A 39 8.91 8.61 3.24
N GLN A 40 9.79 9.18 4.07
CA GLN A 40 9.38 9.71 5.37
C GLN A 40 8.29 10.80 5.22
N ARG A 41 8.48 11.72 4.27
CA ARG A 41 7.49 12.76 3.96
C ARG A 41 6.19 12.17 3.43
N LYS A 42 6.26 11.19 2.51
CA LYS A 42 5.10 10.47 1.95
C LYS A 42 4.27 9.83 3.07
N TYR A 43 4.89 9.13 3.99
CA TYR A 43 4.21 8.50 5.13
C TYR A 43 3.63 9.54 6.10
N ALA A 44 4.33 10.63 6.38
CA ALA A 44 3.80 11.71 7.21
C ALA A 44 2.55 12.35 6.60
N VAL A 45 2.53 12.57 5.28
CA VAL A 45 1.35 13.07 4.55
C VAL A 45 0.24 12.02 4.57
N ALA A 46 0.56 10.73 4.41
CA ALA A 46 -0.42 9.65 4.51
C ALA A 46 -1.12 9.64 5.86
N MET A 47 -0.36 9.69 6.96
CA MET A 47 -0.92 9.74 8.32
C MET A 47 -1.76 11.00 8.58
N ALA A 48 -1.33 12.17 8.07
CA ALA A 48 -2.08 13.42 8.19
C ALA A 48 -3.37 13.43 7.35
N SER A 49 -3.43 12.62 6.29
CA SER A 49 -4.59 12.50 5.41
C SER A 49 -5.68 11.55 5.93
N LEU A 50 -5.42 10.80 7.00
CA LEU A 50 -6.43 9.93 7.59
C LEU A 50 -7.55 10.75 8.24
N PRO A 51 -8.82 10.65 7.77
CA PRO A 51 -9.90 11.55 8.21
C PRO A 51 -10.40 11.31 9.64
N ARG A 52 -10.12 10.13 10.22
CA ARG A 52 -10.53 9.82 11.60
C ARG A 52 -9.35 9.97 12.55
N VAL A 53 -9.63 10.36 13.78
CA VAL A 53 -8.63 10.45 14.85
C VAL A 53 -8.03 9.08 15.17
N ARG A 54 -8.87 8.02 15.17
CA ARG A 54 -8.48 6.64 15.47
C ARG A 54 -9.32 5.63 14.71
N TYR A 55 -8.70 4.49 14.37
CA TYR A 55 -9.33 3.33 13.76
C TYR A 55 -9.23 2.13 14.69
N ARG A 56 -10.17 1.20 14.58
CA ARG A 56 -10.18 -0.03 15.39
C ARG A 56 -9.22 -1.06 14.82
N ARG A 57 -9.31 -1.35 13.52
CA ARG A 57 -8.54 -2.41 12.87
C ARG A 57 -8.03 -1.93 11.50
N CYS A 58 -6.71 -1.86 11.39
CA CYS A 58 -6.04 -1.52 10.14
C CYS A 58 -5.45 -2.77 9.48
N TYR A 59 -5.54 -2.85 8.16
CA TYR A 59 -4.81 -3.80 7.34
C TYR A 59 -3.82 -3.06 6.43
N GLU A 60 -2.56 -3.47 6.48
CA GLU A 60 -1.47 -2.94 5.67
C GLU A 60 -0.85 -4.05 4.82
N PRO A 61 -1.24 -4.22 3.55
CA PRO A 61 -0.60 -5.12 2.60
C PRO A 61 0.69 -4.51 2.03
N GLY A 62 1.77 -5.30 1.97
CA GLY A 62 3.07 -4.86 1.46
C GLY A 62 3.79 -3.93 2.43
N CYS A 63 3.95 -4.34 3.69
CA CYS A 63 4.50 -3.49 4.75
C CYS A 63 6.02 -3.26 4.65
N ALA A 64 6.72 -3.98 3.80
CA ALA A 64 8.18 -3.93 3.66
C ALA A 64 8.88 -4.02 5.03
N VAL A 65 9.78 -3.10 5.35
CA VAL A 65 10.51 -3.06 6.63
C VAL A 65 9.71 -2.47 7.80
N GLY A 66 8.41 -2.21 7.64
CA GLY A 66 7.48 -1.85 8.72
C GLY A 66 7.46 -0.37 9.14
N MET A 67 8.03 0.53 8.35
CA MET A 67 8.08 1.95 8.71
C MET A 67 6.70 2.59 8.83
N LEU A 68 5.80 2.28 7.89
CA LEU A 68 4.42 2.78 7.94
C LEU A 68 3.61 2.06 9.04
N SER A 69 3.87 0.77 9.28
CA SER A 69 3.26 -0.01 10.37
C SER A 69 3.48 0.63 11.75
N VAL A 70 4.70 1.14 12.00
CA VAL A 70 5.03 1.86 13.25
C VAL A 70 4.15 3.10 13.41
N MET A 71 3.96 3.88 12.35
CA MET A 71 3.13 5.09 12.38
C MET A 71 1.64 4.77 12.53
N LEU A 72 1.17 3.70 11.89
CA LEU A 72 -0.20 3.21 11.98
C LEU A 72 -0.55 2.75 13.41
N ALA A 73 0.41 2.22 14.16
CA ALA A 73 0.21 1.82 15.55
C ALA A 73 -0.29 2.96 16.45
N GLU A 74 0.10 4.20 16.17
CA GLU A 74 -0.34 5.38 16.92
C GLU A 74 -1.80 5.76 16.63
N ARG A 75 -2.33 5.31 15.48
CA ARG A 75 -3.64 5.70 14.94
C ARG A 75 -4.67 4.57 14.95
N CYS A 76 -4.28 3.35 15.33
CA CYS A 76 -5.13 2.17 15.28
C CYS A 76 -5.09 1.41 16.61
N ASP A 77 -6.19 0.71 16.95
CA ASP A 77 -6.21 -0.19 18.10
C ASP A 77 -5.52 -1.52 17.77
N GLU A 78 -5.65 -1.97 16.50
CA GLU A 78 -4.97 -3.15 15.97
C GLU A 78 -4.46 -2.85 14.55
N VAL A 79 -3.24 -3.30 14.24
CA VAL A 79 -2.66 -3.25 12.90
C VAL A 79 -2.24 -4.67 12.51
N LEU A 80 -2.76 -5.15 11.37
CA LEU A 80 -2.26 -6.32 10.68
C LEU A 80 -1.46 -5.85 9.47
N ALA A 81 -0.14 -6.04 9.52
CA ALA A 81 0.77 -5.76 8.43
C ALA A 81 1.25 -7.07 7.79
N VAL A 82 1.32 -7.12 6.47
CA VAL A 82 1.79 -8.33 5.77
C VAL A 82 2.79 -7.99 4.68
N ASP A 83 3.73 -8.92 4.44
CA ASP A 83 4.63 -8.89 3.28
C ASP A 83 4.87 -10.32 2.76
N CYS A 84 5.27 -10.44 1.49
CA CYS A 84 5.52 -11.76 0.90
C CYS A 84 6.94 -12.29 1.16
N VAL A 85 7.89 -11.43 1.54
CA VAL A 85 9.30 -11.77 1.75
C VAL A 85 9.58 -11.98 3.23
N ASP A 86 10.18 -13.10 3.58
CA ASP A 86 10.49 -13.45 4.99
C ASP A 86 11.44 -12.45 5.64
N GLU A 87 12.45 -11.94 4.90
CA GLU A 87 13.38 -10.92 5.36
C GLU A 87 12.67 -9.60 5.70
N ALA A 88 11.72 -9.18 4.87
CA ALA A 88 10.88 -8.01 5.14
C ALA A 88 10.08 -8.20 6.43
N VAL A 89 9.43 -9.36 6.58
CA VAL A 89 8.65 -9.71 7.78
C VAL A 89 9.52 -9.70 9.04
N VAL A 90 10.74 -10.25 8.98
CA VAL A 90 11.68 -10.23 10.11
C VAL A 90 12.03 -8.80 10.52
N GLN A 91 12.33 -7.94 9.55
CA GLN A 91 12.66 -6.54 9.81
C GLN A 91 11.47 -5.74 10.32
N ALA A 92 10.28 -5.91 9.71
CA ALA A 92 9.06 -5.27 10.17
C ALA A 92 8.69 -5.68 11.62
N ARG A 93 8.88 -6.97 11.97
CA ARG A 93 8.72 -7.43 13.35
C ARG A 93 9.72 -6.79 14.30
N ALA A 94 10.97 -6.62 13.87
CA ALA A 94 11.99 -5.93 14.67
C ALA A 94 11.63 -4.45 14.87
N ALA A 95 11.20 -3.75 13.82
CA ALA A 95 10.78 -2.35 13.89
C ALA A 95 9.55 -2.14 14.81
N THR A 96 8.64 -3.12 14.87
CA THR A 96 7.40 -3.04 15.64
C THR A 96 7.43 -3.78 16.98
N ALA A 97 8.59 -4.32 17.40
CA ALA A 97 8.71 -5.21 18.58
C ALA A 97 8.19 -4.62 19.92
N GLY A 98 8.18 -3.29 20.06
CA GLY A 98 7.64 -2.59 21.25
C GLY A 98 6.15 -2.24 21.16
N LEU A 99 5.47 -2.58 20.06
CA LEU A 99 4.11 -2.16 19.75
C LEU A 99 3.15 -3.35 19.88
N ALA A 100 2.49 -3.46 21.03
CA ALA A 100 1.63 -4.62 21.34
C ALA A 100 0.38 -4.72 20.44
N ASN A 101 0.04 -3.65 19.73
CA ASN A 101 -1.10 -3.57 18.82
C ASN A 101 -0.75 -3.83 17.35
N VAL A 102 0.50 -4.19 17.03
CA VAL A 102 0.93 -4.51 15.66
C VAL A 102 1.25 -6.00 15.55
N ARG A 103 0.66 -6.64 14.54
CA ARG A 103 0.96 -8.02 14.14
C ARG A 103 1.48 -8.02 12.71
N VAL A 104 2.66 -8.61 12.51
CA VAL A 104 3.29 -8.75 11.19
C VAL A 104 3.29 -10.21 10.78
N GLU A 105 2.75 -10.50 9.61
CA GLU A 105 2.62 -11.85 9.06
C GLU A 105 3.19 -11.93 7.64
N ARG A 106 3.57 -13.14 7.22
CA ARG A 106 3.91 -13.40 5.83
C ARG A 106 2.63 -13.71 5.06
N ALA A 107 2.44 -13.10 3.90
CA ALA A 107 1.35 -13.41 2.98
C ALA A 107 1.71 -13.09 1.53
N LEU A 108 1.39 -13.99 0.61
CA LEU A 108 1.55 -13.79 -0.84
C LEU A 108 0.25 -13.26 -1.43
N LEU A 109 0.23 -11.97 -1.74
CA LEU A 109 -0.95 -11.29 -2.27
C LEU A 109 -1.02 -11.37 -3.81
N PRO A 110 -2.23 -11.41 -4.38
CA PRO A 110 -3.55 -11.36 -3.76
C PRO A 110 -4.10 -12.71 -3.28
N ALA A 111 -3.34 -13.81 -3.38
CA ALA A 111 -3.82 -15.16 -3.09
C ALA A 111 -4.13 -15.38 -1.59
N GLU A 112 -3.38 -14.75 -0.70
CA GLU A 112 -3.45 -14.96 0.76
C GLU A 112 -3.94 -13.71 1.49
N LEU A 113 -5.14 -13.24 1.14
CA LEU A 113 -5.76 -12.12 1.87
C LEU A 113 -6.24 -12.56 3.26
N PRO A 114 -6.12 -11.69 4.31
CA PRO A 114 -6.44 -12.06 5.68
C PRO A 114 -7.93 -12.27 5.90
N ASP A 115 -8.27 -13.02 6.93
CA ASP A 115 -9.66 -13.15 7.40
C ASP A 115 -10.11 -11.91 8.21
N GLY A 116 -11.43 -11.75 8.29
CA GLY A 116 -12.07 -10.70 9.08
C GLY A 116 -12.28 -9.40 8.30
N THR A 117 -12.64 -8.35 9.04
CA THR A 117 -12.96 -7.03 8.48
C THR A 117 -12.13 -5.93 9.15
N PHE A 118 -11.95 -4.83 8.42
CA PHE A 118 -11.13 -3.69 8.81
C PHE A 118 -11.90 -2.39 8.57
N ASP A 119 -11.74 -1.41 9.42
CA ASP A 119 -12.29 -0.07 9.19
C ASP A 119 -11.27 0.90 8.56
N LEU A 120 -10.02 0.43 8.41
CA LEU A 120 -8.97 1.08 7.62
C LEU A 120 -8.18 0.03 6.82
N VAL A 121 -7.91 0.32 5.55
CA VAL A 121 -6.86 -0.36 4.77
C VAL A 121 -5.89 0.69 4.28
N VAL A 122 -4.58 0.44 4.41
CA VAL A 122 -3.53 1.35 3.93
C VAL A 122 -2.62 0.59 2.98
N ILE A 123 -2.56 1.03 1.72
CA ILE A 123 -1.75 0.40 0.68
C ILE A 123 -0.69 1.39 0.20
N GLY A 124 0.57 1.08 0.51
CA GLY A 124 1.73 1.87 0.09
C GLY A 124 2.58 1.13 -0.95
N ASP A 125 2.85 1.76 -2.10
CA ASP A 125 3.82 1.31 -3.10
C ASP A 125 3.73 -0.18 -3.52
N LEU A 126 2.52 -0.75 -3.57
CA LEU A 126 2.29 -2.16 -3.87
C LEU A 126 1.63 -2.39 -5.22
N LEU A 127 0.56 -1.64 -5.52
CA LEU A 127 -0.39 -2.04 -6.55
C LEU A 127 0.17 -1.97 -7.98
N TYR A 128 1.18 -1.18 -8.24
CA TYR A 128 1.79 -1.10 -9.57
C TYR A 128 2.74 -2.27 -9.91
N TYR A 129 2.99 -3.17 -8.96
CA TYR A 129 3.69 -4.43 -9.21
C TYR A 129 2.77 -5.55 -9.69
N LEU A 130 1.45 -5.33 -9.65
CA LEU A 130 0.45 -6.32 -9.99
C LEU A 130 0.04 -6.22 -11.47
N SER A 131 -0.21 -7.37 -12.09
CA SER A 131 -0.91 -7.46 -13.37
C SER A 131 -2.34 -6.93 -13.24
N ASP A 132 -3.02 -6.72 -14.36
CA ASP A 132 -4.40 -6.23 -14.36
C ASP A 132 -5.36 -7.17 -13.62
N ASP A 133 -5.19 -8.47 -13.80
CA ASP A 133 -6.00 -9.49 -13.14
C ASP A 133 -5.75 -9.57 -11.64
N ASP A 134 -4.48 -9.55 -11.22
CA ASP A 134 -4.13 -9.58 -9.80
C ASP A 134 -4.49 -8.27 -9.09
N LEU A 135 -4.35 -7.12 -9.77
CA LEU A 135 -4.82 -5.83 -9.25
C LEU A 135 -6.33 -5.87 -9.00
N ARG A 136 -7.12 -6.40 -9.93
CA ARG A 136 -8.57 -6.56 -9.75
C ARG A 136 -8.88 -7.48 -8.58
N LEU A 137 -8.23 -8.66 -8.49
CA LEU A 137 -8.41 -9.59 -7.36
C LEU A 137 -8.03 -8.95 -6.03
N MET A 138 -6.93 -8.19 -6.00
CA MET A 138 -6.48 -7.46 -4.80
C MET A 138 -7.51 -6.42 -4.37
N LEU A 139 -8.05 -5.64 -5.29
CA LEU A 139 -9.04 -4.60 -4.98
C LEU A 139 -10.36 -5.21 -4.53
N ASP A 140 -10.90 -6.19 -5.27
CA ASP A 140 -12.15 -6.87 -4.90
C ASP A 140 -12.04 -7.53 -3.51
N GLY A 141 -10.93 -8.23 -3.27
CA GLY A 141 -10.65 -8.89 -2.01
C GLY A 141 -10.46 -7.93 -0.84
N THR A 142 -9.76 -6.80 -1.07
CA THR A 142 -9.60 -5.72 -0.09
C THR A 142 -10.94 -5.09 0.26
N LEU A 143 -11.76 -4.79 -0.76
CA LEU A 143 -13.06 -4.18 -0.53
C LEU A 143 -14.05 -5.13 0.15
N ALA A 144 -13.97 -6.43 -0.11
CA ALA A 144 -14.77 -7.41 0.63
C ALA A 144 -14.48 -7.40 2.14
N ARG A 145 -13.24 -7.04 2.51
CA ARG A 145 -12.77 -6.98 3.91
C ARG A 145 -12.84 -5.59 4.55
N LEU A 146 -12.95 -4.54 3.75
CA LEU A 146 -13.18 -3.20 4.27
C LEU A 146 -14.64 -3.06 4.69
N GLU A 147 -14.90 -2.55 5.89
CA GLU A 147 -16.26 -2.31 6.40
C GLU A 147 -16.98 -1.23 5.59
N ALA A 148 -18.30 -1.29 5.51
CA ALA A 148 -19.11 -0.21 4.94
C ALA A 148 -18.81 1.11 5.69
N GLY A 149 -18.49 2.17 4.94
CA GLY A 149 -18.04 3.44 5.51
C GLY A 149 -16.61 3.42 6.03
N GLY A 150 -15.86 2.31 5.91
CA GLY A 150 -14.42 2.24 6.18
C GLY A 150 -13.59 3.02 5.16
N ASP A 151 -12.37 3.37 5.54
CA ASP A 151 -11.47 4.17 4.71
C ASP A 151 -10.36 3.31 4.07
N LEU A 152 -10.13 3.48 2.77
CA LEU A 152 -8.99 2.97 2.03
C LEU A 152 -8.04 4.14 1.75
N LEU A 153 -6.83 4.13 2.31
CA LEU A 153 -5.76 5.03 1.93
C LEU A 153 -4.82 4.29 0.98
N ALA A 154 -4.61 4.85 -0.19
CA ALA A 154 -3.59 4.40 -1.13
C ALA A 154 -2.55 5.50 -1.31
N VAL A 155 -1.26 5.17 -1.27
CA VAL A 155 -0.17 6.10 -1.51
C VAL A 155 0.92 5.41 -2.33
N HIS A 156 1.28 5.98 -3.48
CA HIS A 156 2.19 5.34 -4.42
C HIS A 156 3.15 6.37 -5.03
N PHE A 157 4.39 5.95 -5.24
CA PHE A 157 5.41 6.71 -5.96
C PHE A 157 4.97 7.03 -7.40
N ARG A 158 5.45 8.15 -7.91
CA ARG A 158 5.27 8.61 -9.31
C ARG A 158 6.59 8.65 -10.02
N ASP A 159 6.68 7.94 -11.15
CA ASP A 159 7.86 7.98 -12.01
C ASP A 159 7.74 9.09 -13.08
N ARG A 160 7.86 10.35 -12.65
CA ARG A 160 7.80 11.49 -13.56
C ARG A 160 9.00 11.58 -14.52
N GLN A 161 10.10 10.92 -14.22
CA GLN A 161 11.26 10.87 -15.07
C GLN A 161 11.05 9.93 -16.26
N ASN A 162 10.20 8.93 -16.09
CA ASN A 162 9.83 7.96 -17.10
C ASN A 162 8.29 7.88 -17.23
N PRO A 163 7.63 8.90 -17.82
CA PRO A 163 6.17 8.98 -17.84
C PRO A 163 5.47 7.88 -18.66
N GLY A 164 6.24 7.00 -19.32
CA GLY A 164 5.73 5.80 -19.98
C GLY A 164 5.63 4.58 -19.08
N ASN A 165 6.19 4.64 -17.87
CA ASN A 165 6.10 3.54 -16.91
C ASN A 165 4.73 3.50 -16.23
N TYR A 166 4.29 2.29 -15.89
CA TYR A 166 3.12 2.10 -15.05
C TYR A 166 3.49 2.42 -13.60
N ASP A 167 2.86 3.43 -13.04
CA ASP A 167 3.21 3.98 -11.72
C ASP A 167 1.97 4.25 -10.85
N GLY A 168 2.17 4.91 -9.72
CA GLY A 168 1.09 5.27 -8.80
C GLY A 168 -0.04 6.07 -9.46
N PHE A 169 0.25 6.92 -10.44
CA PHE A 169 -0.78 7.71 -11.12
C PHE A 169 -1.77 6.82 -11.87
N ASN A 170 -1.27 5.79 -12.56
CA ASN A 170 -2.09 4.83 -13.29
C ASN A 170 -2.96 3.98 -12.35
N VAL A 171 -2.36 3.49 -11.26
CA VAL A 171 -3.05 2.72 -10.22
C VAL A 171 -4.17 3.55 -9.58
N HIS A 172 -3.90 4.79 -9.21
CA HIS A 172 -4.88 5.67 -8.58
C HIS A 172 -6.07 6.01 -9.51
N ALA A 173 -5.84 6.06 -10.82
CA ALA A 173 -6.93 6.19 -11.79
C ALA A 173 -7.88 4.96 -11.77
N ARG A 174 -7.31 3.74 -11.57
CA ARG A 174 -8.10 2.50 -11.41
C ARG A 174 -8.90 2.49 -10.12
N LEU A 175 -8.29 2.90 -9.00
CA LEU A 175 -8.97 3.04 -7.71
C LEU A 175 -10.14 4.04 -7.81
N ALA A 176 -9.92 5.20 -8.40
CA ALA A 176 -10.93 6.24 -8.54
C ALA A 176 -12.10 5.83 -9.46
N ALA A 177 -11.87 4.91 -10.39
CA ALA A 177 -12.91 4.37 -11.27
C ALA A 177 -13.73 3.24 -10.61
N HIS A 178 -13.33 2.74 -9.43
CA HIS A 178 -14.00 1.62 -8.80
C HIS A 178 -15.35 2.03 -8.19
N PRO A 179 -16.48 1.40 -8.57
CA PRO A 179 -17.82 1.84 -8.16
C PRO A 179 -18.11 1.71 -6.67
N GLY A 180 -17.36 0.87 -5.95
CA GLY A 180 -17.48 0.68 -4.49
C GLY A 180 -16.73 1.72 -3.65
N LEU A 181 -16.02 2.67 -4.28
CA LEU A 181 -15.16 3.65 -3.63
C LEU A 181 -15.63 5.09 -3.91
N GLN A 182 -15.81 5.86 -2.85
CA GLN A 182 -16.07 7.29 -2.92
C GLN A 182 -14.79 8.06 -2.59
N PRO A 183 -14.26 8.91 -3.49
CA PRO A 183 -13.12 9.78 -3.18
C PRO A 183 -13.42 10.73 -2.01
N VAL A 184 -12.49 10.84 -1.06
CA VAL A 184 -12.59 11.72 0.12
C VAL A 184 -11.47 12.77 0.10
N ILE A 185 -10.23 12.33 -0.14
CA ILE A 185 -9.05 13.20 -0.17
C ILE A 185 -8.20 12.78 -1.35
N ARG A 186 -7.60 13.77 -2.02
CA ARG A 186 -6.52 13.56 -2.98
C ARG A 186 -5.39 14.52 -2.69
N HIS A 187 -4.18 13.97 -2.64
CA HIS A 187 -2.93 14.72 -2.66
C HIS A 187 -2.07 14.22 -3.84
N GLU A 188 -1.52 15.15 -4.56
CA GLU A 188 -0.65 14.85 -5.68
C GLU A 188 0.49 15.86 -5.72
N ASP A 189 1.71 15.36 -5.73
CA ASP A 189 2.90 16.21 -5.86
C ASP A 189 3.92 15.63 -6.84
N GLU A 190 5.16 16.10 -6.74
CA GLU A 190 6.24 15.69 -7.64
C GLU A 190 6.62 14.21 -7.48
N TRP A 191 6.49 13.64 -6.27
CA TRP A 191 7.07 12.35 -5.92
C TRP A 191 6.04 11.24 -5.74
N PHE A 192 4.82 11.57 -5.32
CA PHE A 192 3.80 10.57 -5.05
C PHE A 192 2.39 11.10 -5.30
N VAL A 193 1.47 10.17 -5.42
CA VAL A 193 0.04 10.41 -5.39
C VAL A 193 -0.55 9.65 -4.20
N LEU A 194 -1.48 10.28 -3.51
CA LEU A 194 -2.22 9.71 -2.40
C LEU A 194 -3.71 10.01 -2.59
N ASP A 195 -4.51 8.98 -2.42
CA ASP A 195 -5.96 9.13 -2.31
C ASP A 195 -6.46 8.43 -1.04
N VAL A 196 -7.45 9.05 -0.40
CA VAL A 196 -8.30 8.38 0.59
C VAL A 196 -9.67 8.21 -0.02
N PHE A 197 -10.15 6.97 -0.01
CA PHE A 197 -11.48 6.60 -0.44
C PHE A 197 -12.29 6.09 0.74
N ARG A 198 -13.60 6.28 0.67
CA ARG A 198 -14.55 5.65 1.59
C ARG A 198 -15.30 4.54 0.87
N LYS A 199 -15.39 3.36 1.47
CA LYS A 199 -16.22 2.28 0.94
C LYS A 199 -17.70 2.68 1.01
N ILE A 200 -18.35 2.63 -0.13
CA ILE A 200 -19.81 2.77 -0.24
C ILE A 200 -20.47 1.48 0.31
N GLY A 201 -21.51 1.62 1.07
CA GLY A 201 -22.24 0.51 1.68
C GLY A 201 -23.03 -0.34 0.69
#